data_557f2c3c9736fe200a4bfa6483d13e01
#
_entry.id   557f2c3c9736fe200a4bfa6483d13e01
#
_cell.length_a   1.000
_cell.length_b   1.000
_cell.length_c   1.000
_cell.angle_alpha   90.00
_cell.angle_beta   90.00
_cell.angle_gamma   90.00
#
_symmetry.space_group_name_H-M   'P 1'
#
loop_
_entity.id
_entity.type
_entity.pdbx_description
1 polymer ?
#
loop_
_entity_poly.entity_id
_entity_poly.type
_entity_poly.pdbx_seq_one_letter_code
_entity_poly.pdbx_strand_id
1 'polypeptide(L)'
;EYKKFVYAGHAGATGDAIKMVEGLDADLINMDLVNTQPNSMILPSGLGQYCNPGVAGAYKAGAYMVNQNGERFFNESANAWDLMQAMKQNEAQYLIMDQTAFDNFNAGMTNSKIYTMEDVEKWLSDDYDGQPVMKQGATLAELCEKLNLPADAVEASAKAFNDCAAAQTADAFGRTPAAAQSEEGPFYALQMHIRYYASLGGLHINDSMQVLNTKQEAIPGLYAAGEVVGGLEGDVYMGATLFGWAIASGYDAANAVNAVIAQ
;
A
#
# COMPACT_ATOMS: atom_id res chain seq x y z
N GLU A 1 -3.06 -1.74 -16.20
CA GLU A 1 -2.58 -0.75 -15.24
C GLU A 1 -1.92 -1.41 -14.02
N TYR A 2 -2.58 -2.36 -13.38
CA TYR A 2 -2.14 -2.96 -12.10
C TYR A 2 -0.90 -3.87 -12.17
N LYS A 3 -0.46 -4.27 -13.36
CA LYS A 3 0.72 -5.14 -13.54
C LYS A 3 2.04 -4.58 -13.00
N LYS A 4 2.13 -3.26 -12.83
CA LYS A 4 3.30 -2.56 -12.26
C LYS A 4 3.24 -2.40 -10.74
N PHE A 5 2.14 -2.80 -10.10
CA PHE A 5 1.97 -2.74 -8.66
C PHE A 5 2.35 -4.07 -8.02
N VAL A 6 2.68 -4.02 -6.74
CA VAL A 6 3.16 -5.19 -6.01
C VAL A 6 2.01 -5.91 -5.34
N TYR A 7 1.93 -7.22 -5.52
CA TYR A 7 0.93 -8.03 -4.84
C TYR A 7 1.30 -8.21 -3.36
N ALA A 8 0.36 -7.90 -2.48
CA ALA A 8 0.50 -8.00 -1.03
C ALA A 8 -0.63 -8.85 -0.40
N GLY A 9 -1.38 -9.58 -1.21
CA GLY A 9 -2.47 -10.44 -0.78
C GLY A 9 -2.01 -11.83 -0.36
N HIS A 10 -2.97 -12.66 0.03
CA HIS A 10 -2.72 -14.04 0.43
C HIS A 10 -2.55 -14.96 -0.79
N ALA A 11 -1.58 -15.88 -0.74
CA ALA A 11 -1.29 -16.80 -1.84
C ALA A 11 -2.48 -17.75 -2.17
N GLY A 12 -3.41 -17.93 -1.23
CA GLY A 12 -4.64 -18.73 -1.44
C GLY A 12 -5.78 -17.97 -2.13
N ALA A 13 -5.64 -16.66 -2.40
CA ALA A 13 -6.64 -15.89 -3.16
C ALA A 13 -6.46 -16.14 -4.67
N THR A 14 -6.87 -17.32 -5.14
CA THR A 14 -6.64 -17.85 -6.50
C THR A 14 -7.86 -17.72 -7.41
N GLY A 15 -8.95 -17.10 -6.93
CA GLY A 15 -10.19 -16.92 -7.68
C GLY A 15 -10.99 -18.22 -7.85
N ASP A 16 -10.80 -19.21 -6.99
CA ASP A 16 -11.43 -20.52 -7.14
C ASP A 16 -12.96 -20.46 -7.10
N ALA A 17 -13.52 -19.61 -6.22
CA ALA A 17 -14.97 -19.45 -6.14
C ALA A 17 -15.56 -18.84 -7.43
N ILE A 18 -14.83 -17.94 -8.10
CA ILE A 18 -15.24 -17.42 -9.42
C ILE A 18 -15.22 -18.52 -10.47
N LYS A 19 -14.20 -19.38 -10.46
CA LYS A 19 -14.11 -20.54 -11.37
C LYS A 19 -15.22 -21.57 -11.12
N MET A 20 -15.62 -21.77 -9.86
CA MET A 20 -16.70 -22.71 -9.50
C MET A 20 -18.05 -22.34 -10.11
N VAL A 21 -18.30 -21.05 -10.40
CA VAL A 21 -19.54 -20.58 -11.01
C VAL A 21 -19.45 -20.40 -12.53
N GLU A 22 -18.31 -20.75 -13.14
CA GLU A 22 -18.20 -20.78 -14.59
C GLU A 22 -19.27 -21.72 -15.17
N GLY A 23 -20.04 -21.26 -16.14
CA GLY A 23 -21.13 -22.01 -16.76
C GLY A 23 -22.49 -21.92 -16.04
N LEU A 24 -22.58 -21.22 -14.91
CA LEU A 24 -23.85 -20.94 -14.23
C LEU A 24 -24.50 -19.62 -14.62
N ASP A 25 -23.93 -18.88 -15.59
CA ASP A 25 -24.34 -17.54 -16.01
C ASP A 25 -24.35 -16.52 -14.82
N ALA A 26 -23.50 -16.74 -13.81
CA ALA A 26 -23.42 -15.85 -12.66
C ALA A 26 -22.94 -14.46 -13.07
N ASP A 27 -23.59 -13.42 -12.54
CA ASP A 27 -23.23 -12.04 -12.76
C ASP A 27 -21.99 -11.65 -11.92
N LEU A 28 -21.00 -11.05 -12.56
CA LEU A 28 -19.77 -10.58 -11.95
C LEU A 28 -19.68 -9.07 -12.09
N ILE A 29 -19.52 -8.37 -10.98
CA ILE A 29 -19.47 -6.90 -10.96
C ILE A 29 -18.11 -6.39 -10.50
N ASN A 30 -17.73 -5.19 -10.96
CA ASN A 30 -16.50 -4.47 -10.56
C ASN A 30 -15.19 -5.27 -10.74
N MET A 31 -15.14 -6.20 -11.70
CA MET A 31 -13.98 -7.09 -11.93
C MET A 31 -12.73 -6.36 -12.41
N ASP A 32 -12.85 -5.12 -12.82
CA ASP A 32 -11.78 -4.21 -13.22
C ASP A 32 -11.21 -3.41 -12.04
N LEU A 33 -11.80 -3.51 -10.85
CA LEU A 33 -11.39 -2.77 -9.67
C LEU A 33 -10.56 -3.63 -8.72
N VAL A 34 -9.48 -3.05 -8.20
CA VAL A 34 -8.62 -3.67 -7.18
C VAL A 34 -8.33 -2.68 -6.07
N ASN A 35 -8.21 -3.20 -4.85
CA ASN A 35 -7.80 -2.43 -3.69
C ASN A 35 -6.32 -2.09 -3.78
N THR A 36 -6.00 -0.87 -4.14
CA THR A 36 -4.64 -0.35 -4.23
C THR A 36 -4.33 0.57 -3.06
N GLN A 37 -3.11 0.48 -2.52
CA GLN A 37 -2.64 1.29 -1.39
C GLN A 37 -1.20 1.74 -1.59
N PRO A 38 -0.83 2.95 -1.15
CA PRO A 38 0.55 3.43 -1.14
C PRO A 38 1.36 2.80 0.02
N ASN A 39 2.57 3.27 0.20
CA ASN A 39 3.43 2.96 1.34
C ASN A 39 3.72 1.46 1.52
N SER A 40 4.22 0.84 0.48
CA SER A 40 4.70 -0.54 0.51
C SER A 40 6.16 -0.64 0.13
N MET A 41 6.85 -1.59 0.72
CA MET A 41 8.14 -2.12 0.26
C MET A 41 7.94 -3.50 -0.38
N ILE A 42 8.89 -3.98 -1.14
CA ILE A 42 8.92 -5.36 -1.62
C ILE A 42 9.83 -6.16 -0.69
N LEU A 43 9.37 -7.27 -0.16
CA LEU A 43 10.19 -8.18 0.63
C LEU A 43 11.08 -9.07 -0.26
N PRO A 44 12.12 -9.74 0.29
CA PRO A 44 12.95 -10.70 -0.45
C PRO A 44 12.15 -11.82 -1.15
N SER A 45 10.95 -12.12 -0.66
CA SER A 45 10.01 -13.07 -1.28
C SER A 45 9.35 -12.55 -2.57
N GLY A 46 9.51 -11.27 -2.91
CA GLY A 46 8.82 -10.60 -4.01
C GLY A 46 7.41 -10.09 -3.66
N LEU A 47 6.93 -10.34 -2.45
CA LEU A 47 5.61 -9.85 -1.99
C LEU A 47 5.69 -8.43 -1.48
N GLY A 48 4.65 -7.65 -1.74
CA GLY A 48 4.47 -6.32 -1.17
C GLY A 48 4.19 -6.38 0.33
N GLN A 49 4.86 -5.53 1.09
CA GLN A 49 4.68 -5.39 2.52
C GLN A 49 4.22 -3.98 2.87
N TYR A 50 3.17 -3.91 3.65
CA TYR A 50 2.62 -2.68 4.21
C TYR A 50 3.60 -1.98 5.17
N CYS A 51 3.87 -0.69 4.96
CA CYS A 51 4.86 0.08 5.72
C CYS A 51 4.27 1.20 6.58
N ASN A 52 2.94 1.35 6.68
CA ASN A 52 2.35 2.46 7.44
C ASN A 52 2.84 2.57 8.90
N PRO A 53 3.09 1.47 9.66
CA PRO A 53 3.64 1.59 11.00
C PRO A 53 4.99 2.33 11.03
N GLY A 54 5.83 2.11 10.01
CA GLY A 54 7.13 2.77 9.87
C GLY A 54 7.00 4.21 9.33
N VAL A 55 6.28 4.40 8.21
CA VAL A 55 6.21 5.73 7.56
C VAL A 55 5.54 6.78 8.45
N ALA A 56 4.58 6.40 9.29
CA ALA A 56 3.94 7.33 10.22
C ALA A 56 4.94 7.95 11.23
N GLY A 57 5.88 7.15 11.73
CA GLY A 57 6.98 7.60 12.59
C GLY A 57 8.01 8.42 11.80
N ALA A 58 8.41 7.92 10.64
CA ALA A 58 9.41 8.57 9.79
C ALA A 58 8.96 9.97 9.33
N TYR A 59 7.70 10.13 8.87
CA TYR A 59 7.19 11.43 8.43
C TYR A 59 7.13 12.46 9.56
N LYS A 60 6.84 12.04 10.81
CA LYS A 60 6.90 12.92 11.98
C LYS A 60 8.33 13.34 12.33
N ALA A 61 9.30 12.50 12.02
CA ALA A 61 10.71 12.73 12.23
C ALA A 61 11.41 13.41 11.04
N GLY A 62 10.67 13.91 10.06
CA GLY A 62 11.24 14.70 8.95
C GLY A 62 11.48 13.93 7.65
N ALA A 63 11.08 12.66 7.56
CA ALA A 63 11.17 11.95 6.27
C ALA A 63 10.26 12.56 5.20
N TYR A 64 10.68 12.44 3.96
CA TYR A 64 9.92 12.86 2.77
C TYR A 64 10.18 11.89 1.61
N MET A 65 9.32 11.93 0.59
CA MET A 65 9.50 11.15 -0.64
C MET A 65 10.01 11.99 -1.80
N VAL A 66 10.92 11.39 -2.60
CA VAL A 66 11.32 11.90 -3.90
C VAL A 66 10.99 10.88 -4.99
N ASN A 67 10.77 11.37 -6.21
CA ASN A 67 10.60 10.52 -7.40
C ASN A 67 11.96 10.15 -8.02
N GLN A 68 11.93 9.46 -9.18
CA GLN A 68 13.13 9.06 -9.94
C GLN A 68 13.99 10.26 -10.41
N ASN A 69 13.46 11.48 -10.41
CA ASN A 69 14.19 12.70 -10.75
C ASN A 69 14.79 13.41 -9.52
N GLY A 70 14.69 12.82 -8.32
CA GLY A 70 15.15 13.43 -7.07
C GLY A 70 14.24 14.53 -6.53
N GLU A 71 13.06 14.71 -7.10
CA GLU A 71 12.14 15.79 -6.78
C GLU A 71 11.04 15.30 -5.82
N ARG A 72 10.70 16.11 -4.82
CA ARG A 72 9.47 15.95 -4.06
C ARG A 72 8.27 16.21 -4.98
N PHE A 73 7.23 15.43 -4.83
CA PHE A 73 6.10 15.45 -5.78
C PHE A 73 4.73 15.53 -5.09
N PHE A 74 4.66 15.42 -3.76
CA PHE A 74 3.39 15.35 -3.05
C PHE A 74 3.50 15.71 -1.56
N ASN A 75 2.36 15.92 -0.91
CA ASN A 75 2.21 16.04 0.54
C ASN A 75 2.04 14.66 1.18
N GLU A 76 3.07 14.12 1.77
CA GLU A 76 3.07 12.79 2.38
C GLU A 76 2.15 12.69 3.61
N SER A 77 1.69 13.83 4.14
CA SER A 77 0.71 13.90 5.24
C SER A 77 -0.74 13.92 4.76
N ALA A 78 -0.99 13.96 3.44
CA ALA A 78 -2.33 13.90 2.87
C ALA A 78 -2.92 12.47 2.98
N ASN A 79 -4.16 12.32 2.52
CA ASN A 79 -4.80 11.00 2.55
C ASN A 79 -4.12 10.00 1.59
N ALA A 80 -4.31 8.71 1.88
CA ALA A 80 -3.65 7.63 1.13
C ALA A 80 -4.06 7.56 -0.35
N TRP A 81 -5.30 7.95 -0.68
CA TRP A 81 -5.79 7.95 -2.06
C TRP A 81 -5.04 8.98 -2.92
N ASP A 82 -4.95 10.22 -2.45
CA ASP A 82 -4.27 11.29 -3.18
C ASP A 82 -2.76 11.00 -3.31
N LEU A 83 -2.12 10.49 -2.26
CA LEU A 83 -0.74 10.02 -2.31
C LEU A 83 -0.56 8.93 -3.37
N MET A 84 -1.45 7.95 -3.40
CA MET A 84 -1.41 6.87 -4.39
C MET A 84 -1.58 7.41 -5.82
N GLN A 85 -2.49 8.38 -6.05
CA GLN A 85 -2.64 9.00 -7.38
C GLN A 85 -1.38 9.76 -7.80
N ALA A 86 -0.72 10.44 -6.87
CA ALA A 86 0.56 11.11 -7.14
C ALA A 86 1.68 10.09 -7.44
N MET A 87 1.75 8.98 -6.69
CA MET A 87 2.73 7.91 -6.95
C MET A 87 2.53 7.26 -8.32
N LYS A 88 1.29 7.12 -8.81
CA LYS A 88 0.98 6.56 -10.14
C LYS A 88 1.58 7.36 -11.29
N GLN A 89 1.84 8.65 -11.10
CA GLN A 89 2.43 9.53 -12.12
C GLN A 89 3.96 9.40 -12.22
N ASN A 90 4.59 8.65 -11.30
CA ASN A 90 6.02 8.49 -11.22
C ASN A 90 6.43 7.02 -11.51
N GLU A 91 7.63 6.83 -12.02
CA GLU A 91 8.19 5.50 -12.31
C GLU A 91 8.73 4.82 -11.05
N ALA A 92 9.37 5.61 -10.18
CA ALA A 92 9.92 5.16 -8.90
C ALA A 92 9.78 6.24 -7.83
N GLN A 93 9.70 5.83 -6.57
CA GLN A 93 9.63 6.71 -5.41
C GLN A 93 10.53 6.18 -4.31
N TYR A 94 11.21 7.09 -3.61
CA TYR A 94 12.13 6.77 -2.53
C TYR A 94 11.77 7.60 -1.28
N LEU A 95 11.60 6.92 -0.15
CA LEU A 95 11.50 7.56 1.16
C LEU A 95 12.90 7.91 1.62
N ILE A 96 13.20 9.21 1.76
CA ILE A 96 14.49 9.72 2.23
C ILE A 96 14.41 10.00 3.72
N MET A 97 15.41 9.52 4.46
CA MET A 97 15.46 9.56 5.93
C MET A 97 16.86 9.92 6.40
N ASP A 98 16.95 10.75 7.43
CA ASP A 98 18.13 10.82 8.29
C ASP A 98 18.12 9.69 9.33
N GLN A 99 19.10 9.64 10.23
CA GLN A 99 19.18 8.61 11.27
C GLN A 99 17.91 8.59 12.15
N THR A 100 17.40 9.75 12.56
CA THR A 100 16.23 9.84 13.45
C THR A 100 14.97 9.31 12.75
N ALA A 101 14.74 9.68 11.52
CA ALA A 101 13.60 9.20 10.74
C ALA A 101 13.71 7.69 10.44
N PHE A 102 14.92 7.21 10.15
CA PHE A 102 15.22 5.80 9.93
C PHE A 102 14.96 4.94 11.19
N ASP A 103 15.40 5.41 12.36
CA ASP A 103 15.15 4.71 13.62
C ASP A 103 13.65 4.64 13.93
N ASN A 104 12.92 5.74 13.71
CA ASN A 104 11.45 5.77 13.89
C ASN A 104 10.73 4.85 12.89
N PHE A 105 11.19 4.79 11.63
CA PHE A 105 10.65 3.86 10.63
C PHE A 105 10.83 2.42 11.10
N ASN A 106 12.05 2.03 11.45
CA ASN A 106 12.34 0.66 11.85
C ASN A 106 11.67 0.28 13.18
N ALA A 107 11.58 1.21 14.14
CA ALA A 107 10.82 0.96 15.38
C ALA A 107 9.34 0.61 15.09
N GLY A 108 8.68 1.34 14.18
CA GLY A 108 7.32 1.03 13.77
C GLY A 108 7.18 -0.36 13.14
N MET A 109 8.10 -0.72 12.26
CA MET A 109 8.07 -1.98 11.52
C MET A 109 8.44 -3.19 12.40
N THR A 110 9.48 -3.08 13.23
CA THR A 110 9.93 -4.17 14.12
C THR A 110 8.97 -4.41 15.27
N ASN A 111 8.39 -3.35 15.85
CA ASN A 111 7.33 -3.49 16.86
C ASN A 111 6.09 -4.20 16.30
N SER A 112 5.82 -4.04 15.01
CA SER A 112 4.76 -4.75 14.29
C SER A 112 5.18 -6.15 13.84
N LYS A 113 6.40 -6.61 14.19
CA LYS A 113 6.97 -7.94 13.85
C LYS A 113 6.99 -8.24 12.35
N ILE A 114 7.20 -7.22 11.53
CA ILE A 114 7.23 -7.36 10.06
C ILE A 114 8.59 -7.91 9.62
N TYR A 115 9.68 -7.40 10.21
CA TYR A 115 11.05 -7.84 10.02
C TYR A 115 11.90 -7.55 11.28
N THR A 116 13.15 -7.95 11.29
CA THR A 116 14.10 -7.73 12.38
C THR A 116 15.16 -6.70 11.99
N MET A 117 15.90 -6.17 12.96
CA MET A 117 17.04 -5.30 12.64
C MET A 117 18.18 -6.05 11.95
N GLU A 118 18.32 -7.35 12.16
CA GLU A 118 19.26 -8.20 11.42
C GLU A 118 18.92 -8.23 9.92
N ASP A 119 17.63 -8.26 9.58
CA ASP A 119 17.19 -8.14 8.18
C ASP A 119 17.59 -6.78 7.60
N VAL A 120 17.43 -5.70 8.37
CA VAL A 120 17.80 -4.33 7.94
C VAL A 120 19.30 -4.22 7.70
N GLU A 121 20.13 -4.73 8.61
CA GLU A 121 21.60 -4.75 8.46
C GLU A 121 22.01 -5.47 7.16
N LYS A 122 21.36 -6.60 6.86
CA LYS A 122 21.57 -7.34 5.61
C LYS A 122 21.18 -6.51 4.39
N TRP A 123 20.04 -5.83 4.40
CA TRP A 123 19.56 -5.04 3.27
C TRP A 123 20.38 -3.77 3.01
N LEU A 124 21.04 -3.25 4.05
CA LEU A 124 21.94 -2.08 3.94
C LEU A 124 23.36 -2.45 3.48
N SER A 125 23.70 -3.73 3.42
CA SER A 125 25.01 -4.18 2.95
C SER A 125 25.26 -3.73 1.50
N ASP A 126 26.46 -3.24 1.20
CA ASP A 126 26.80 -2.66 -0.12
C ASP A 126 26.72 -3.66 -1.27
N ASP A 127 26.90 -4.95 -0.99
CA ASP A 127 26.75 -6.06 -1.95
C ASP A 127 25.31 -6.58 -2.07
N TYR A 128 24.35 -6.04 -1.28
CA TYR A 128 22.95 -6.43 -1.39
C TYR A 128 22.26 -5.72 -2.56
N ASP A 129 21.82 -6.49 -3.55
CA ASP A 129 21.11 -6.02 -4.75
C ASP A 129 19.66 -6.52 -4.86
N GLY A 130 19.17 -7.17 -3.80
CA GLY A 130 17.82 -7.75 -3.74
C GLY A 130 16.75 -6.76 -3.28
N GLN A 131 15.55 -7.31 -3.01
CA GLN A 131 14.45 -6.56 -2.38
C GLN A 131 14.47 -6.78 -0.86
N PRO A 132 14.12 -5.76 -0.08
CA PRO A 132 13.78 -4.39 -0.50
C PRO A 132 14.98 -3.60 -1.00
N VAL A 133 14.75 -2.62 -1.87
CA VAL A 133 15.79 -1.65 -2.22
C VAL A 133 15.89 -0.65 -1.06
N MET A 134 16.86 -0.89 -0.18
CA MET A 134 17.18 -0.04 0.98
C MET A 134 18.68 0.28 0.92
N LYS A 135 19.05 1.56 0.93
CA LYS A 135 20.44 1.99 0.82
C LYS A 135 20.77 3.02 1.89
N GLN A 136 22.07 3.06 2.25
CA GLN A 136 22.66 4.03 3.16
C GLN A 136 23.81 4.76 2.46
N GLY A 137 23.93 6.06 2.72
CA GLY A 137 25.07 6.88 2.34
C GLY A 137 25.56 7.73 3.52
N ALA A 138 26.86 7.99 3.61
CA ALA A 138 27.38 8.92 4.59
C ALA A 138 26.96 10.36 4.28
N THR A 139 26.67 10.65 3.00
CA THR A 139 26.12 11.92 2.52
C THR A 139 24.91 11.65 1.61
N LEU A 140 24.07 12.69 1.35
CA LEU A 140 23.01 12.60 0.35
C LEU A 140 23.55 12.28 -1.04
N ALA A 141 24.69 12.85 -1.42
CA ALA A 141 25.35 12.59 -2.70
C ALA A 141 25.75 11.11 -2.85
N GLU A 142 26.34 10.50 -1.84
CA GLU A 142 26.69 9.06 -1.82
C GLU A 142 25.41 8.19 -1.91
N LEU A 143 24.37 8.54 -1.15
CA LEU A 143 23.09 7.83 -1.21
C LEU A 143 22.48 7.89 -2.61
N CYS A 144 22.52 9.06 -3.26
CA CYS A 144 22.02 9.27 -4.61
C CYS A 144 22.80 8.47 -5.66
N GLU A 145 24.13 8.38 -5.51
CA GLU A 145 24.98 7.55 -6.38
C GLU A 145 24.55 6.08 -6.32
N LYS A 146 24.35 5.53 -5.10
CA LYS A 146 23.92 4.14 -4.90
C LYS A 146 22.52 3.84 -5.48
N LEU A 147 21.69 4.85 -5.64
CA LEU A 147 20.31 4.73 -6.16
C LEU A 147 20.16 5.21 -7.60
N ASN A 148 21.24 5.73 -8.20
CA ASN A 148 21.23 6.38 -9.51
C ASN A 148 20.20 7.53 -9.59
N LEU A 149 20.15 8.36 -8.52
CA LEU A 149 19.32 9.57 -8.44
C LEU A 149 20.16 10.82 -8.71
N PRO A 150 19.56 11.89 -9.29
CA PRO A 150 20.22 13.18 -9.44
C PRO A 150 20.50 13.84 -8.08
N ALA A 151 21.74 13.87 -7.62
CA ALA A 151 22.11 14.38 -6.30
C ALA A 151 21.68 15.83 -6.10
N ASP A 152 21.94 16.71 -7.06
CA ASP A 152 21.60 18.14 -7.00
C ASP A 152 20.05 18.36 -6.77
N ALA A 153 19.22 17.52 -7.38
CA ALA A 153 17.76 17.61 -7.24
C ALA A 153 17.29 17.10 -5.86
N VAL A 154 17.90 16.02 -5.34
CA VAL A 154 17.61 15.52 -3.99
C VAL A 154 18.06 16.53 -2.93
N GLU A 155 19.26 17.12 -3.06
CA GLU A 155 19.75 18.16 -2.16
C GLU A 155 18.89 19.43 -2.19
N ALA A 156 18.42 19.85 -3.38
CA ALA A 156 17.48 20.96 -3.51
C ALA A 156 16.13 20.65 -2.83
N SER A 157 15.64 19.42 -2.97
CA SER A 157 14.42 18.93 -2.29
C SER A 157 14.60 18.92 -0.77
N ALA A 158 15.73 18.43 -0.27
CA ALA A 158 16.09 18.43 1.15
C ALA A 158 16.12 19.84 1.73
N LYS A 159 16.82 20.75 1.04
CA LYS A 159 16.93 22.15 1.47
C LYS A 159 15.57 22.82 1.53
N ALA A 160 14.75 22.72 0.48
CA ALA A 160 13.42 23.32 0.46
C ALA A 160 12.53 22.77 1.57
N PHE A 161 12.60 21.47 1.86
CA PHE A 161 11.87 20.83 2.95
C PHE A 161 12.33 21.36 4.33
N ASN A 162 13.64 21.42 4.57
CA ASN A 162 14.21 21.91 5.82
C ASN A 162 13.95 23.39 6.04
N ASP A 163 13.99 24.24 4.99
CA ASP A 163 13.63 25.65 5.08
C ASP A 163 12.17 25.83 5.56
N CYS A 164 11.23 25.03 5.03
CA CYS A 164 9.84 25.04 5.49
C CYS A 164 9.68 24.53 6.93
N ALA A 165 10.42 23.49 7.31
CA ALA A 165 10.42 22.97 8.68
C ALA A 165 10.92 24.03 9.69
N ALA A 166 12.02 24.70 9.39
CA ALA A 166 12.59 25.74 10.22
C ALA A 166 11.67 26.96 10.36
N ALA A 167 11.02 27.36 9.26
CA ALA A 167 10.06 28.45 9.24
C ALA A 167 8.67 28.09 9.79
N GLN A 168 8.39 26.80 10.02
CA GLN A 168 7.06 26.29 10.39
C GLN A 168 5.97 26.70 9.38
N THR A 169 6.31 26.66 8.10
CA THR A 169 5.42 27.03 7.00
C THR A 169 5.08 25.80 6.15
N ALA A 170 3.98 25.91 5.41
CA ALA A 170 3.66 24.89 4.41
C ALA A 170 4.61 24.95 3.22
N ASP A 171 5.01 23.80 2.73
CA ASP A 171 5.79 23.64 1.50
C ASP A 171 4.92 23.83 0.25
N ALA A 172 5.51 23.67 -0.93
CA ALA A 172 4.83 23.81 -2.23
C ALA A 172 3.66 22.80 -2.42
N PHE A 173 3.62 21.74 -1.61
CA PHE A 173 2.58 20.71 -1.66
C PHE A 173 1.56 20.84 -0.51
N GLY A 174 1.68 21.86 0.33
CA GLY A 174 0.78 22.11 1.45
C GLY A 174 1.10 21.31 2.72
N ARG A 175 2.28 20.65 2.79
CA ARG A 175 2.76 20.01 4.03
C ARG A 175 3.52 21.01 4.87
N THR A 176 3.16 21.14 6.16
CA THR A 176 4.02 21.79 7.16
C THR A 176 4.85 20.72 7.84
N PRO A 177 6.17 20.61 7.57
CA PRO A 177 7.00 19.59 8.16
C PRO A 177 7.07 19.72 9.68
N ALA A 178 6.93 18.62 10.41
CA ALA A 178 6.98 18.62 11.87
C ALA A 178 8.43 18.71 12.41
N ALA A 179 9.39 18.24 11.62
CA ALA A 179 10.82 18.28 11.94
C ALA A 179 11.62 18.45 10.62
N ALA A 180 12.76 19.12 10.70
CA ALA A 180 13.78 19.10 9.66
C ALA A 180 14.57 17.79 9.74
N GLN A 181 15.13 17.35 8.62
CA GLN A 181 16.17 16.33 8.63
C GLN A 181 17.53 16.93 9.02
N SER A 182 18.40 16.09 9.57
CA SER A 182 19.81 16.45 9.76
C SER A 182 20.44 16.87 8.43
N GLU A 183 21.37 17.83 8.49
CA GLU A 183 22.25 18.16 7.35
C GLU A 183 23.48 17.26 7.30
N GLU A 184 23.74 16.54 8.39
CA GLU A 184 24.84 15.58 8.50
C GLU A 184 24.30 14.14 8.46
N GLY A 185 24.97 13.27 7.71
CA GLY A 185 24.57 11.86 7.58
C GLY A 185 24.76 11.04 8.86
N PRO A 186 24.47 9.75 8.82
CA PRO A 186 24.12 9.00 7.62
C PRO A 186 22.68 9.27 7.14
N PHE A 187 22.49 9.08 5.83
CA PHE A 187 21.18 9.15 5.19
C PHE A 187 20.77 7.78 4.67
N TYR A 188 19.46 7.55 4.63
CA TYR A 188 18.88 6.28 4.20
C TYR A 188 17.79 6.53 3.16
N ALA A 189 17.64 5.59 2.25
CA ALA A 189 16.50 5.56 1.34
C ALA A 189 15.89 4.17 1.27
N LEU A 190 14.56 4.15 1.18
CA LEU A 190 13.79 2.94 0.90
C LEU A 190 12.92 3.18 -0.33
N GLN A 191 13.01 2.30 -1.33
CA GLN A 191 12.12 2.36 -2.48
C GLN A 191 10.69 2.00 -2.05
N MET A 192 9.75 2.89 -2.36
CA MET A 192 8.35 2.75 -2.00
C MET A 192 7.52 2.35 -3.21
N HIS A 193 6.51 1.52 -2.99
CA HIS A 193 5.69 0.94 -4.03
C HIS A 193 4.20 1.10 -3.73
N ILE A 194 3.38 1.10 -4.80
CA ILE A 194 1.94 0.87 -4.71
C ILE A 194 1.74 -0.64 -4.66
N ARG A 195 0.93 -1.11 -3.71
CA ARG A 195 0.52 -2.51 -3.61
C ARG A 195 -0.95 -2.69 -3.94
N TYR A 196 -1.32 -3.91 -4.27
CA TYR A 196 -2.71 -4.37 -4.29
C TYR A 196 -2.81 -5.69 -3.53
N TYR A 197 -3.96 -6.02 -2.95
CA TYR A 197 -4.12 -7.26 -2.18
C TYR A 197 -5.49 -7.93 -2.30
N ALA A 198 -6.52 -7.22 -2.75
CA ALA A 198 -7.85 -7.78 -2.98
C ALA A 198 -8.46 -7.19 -4.25
N SER A 199 -9.30 -7.94 -4.93
CA SER A 199 -10.24 -7.37 -5.90
C SER A 199 -11.38 -6.68 -5.13
N LEU A 200 -11.97 -5.65 -5.74
CA LEU A 200 -13.21 -5.03 -5.26
C LEU A 200 -14.42 -5.56 -6.04
N GLY A 201 -14.14 -6.37 -7.05
CA GLY A 201 -15.12 -7.11 -7.85
C GLY A 201 -15.33 -8.52 -7.34
N GLY A 202 -16.42 -9.11 -7.80
CA GLY A 202 -16.80 -10.48 -7.44
C GLY A 202 -18.23 -10.81 -7.85
N LEU A 203 -18.78 -11.82 -7.21
CA LEU A 203 -20.14 -12.28 -7.44
C LEU A 203 -21.16 -11.20 -7.05
N HIS A 204 -22.14 -10.96 -7.92
CA HIS A 204 -23.28 -10.11 -7.61
C HIS A 204 -24.31 -10.90 -6.81
N ILE A 205 -24.78 -10.33 -5.71
CA ILE A 205 -25.75 -10.97 -4.81
C ILE A 205 -26.97 -10.05 -4.58
N ASN A 206 -28.08 -10.65 -4.14
CA ASN A 206 -29.23 -9.90 -3.61
C ASN A 206 -29.16 -9.76 -2.08
N ASP A 207 -30.14 -9.08 -1.48
CA ASP A 207 -30.24 -8.85 -0.04
C ASP A 207 -30.36 -10.15 0.80
N SER A 208 -30.65 -11.28 0.16
CA SER A 208 -30.70 -12.62 0.77
C SER A 208 -29.42 -13.41 0.55
N MET A 209 -28.32 -12.77 0.17
CA MET A 209 -27.01 -13.37 -0.12
C MET A 209 -27.03 -14.41 -1.27
N GLN A 210 -28.09 -14.47 -2.08
CA GLN A 210 -28.17 -15.36 -3.24
C GLN A 210 -27.41 -14.75 -4.41
N VAL A 211 -26.61 -15.55 -5.09
CA VAL A 211 -25.89 -15.14 -6.30
C VAL A 211 -26.89 -14.91 -7.43
N LEU A 212 -26.74 -13.79 -8.13
CA LEU A 212 -27.55 -13.42 -9.28
C LEU A 212 -26.91 -13.91 -10.59
N ASN A 213 -27.77 -14.24 -11.56
CA ASN A 213 -27.34 -14.46 -12.94
C ASN A 213 -27.30 -13.12 -13.72
N THR A 214 -26.82 -13.14 -14.96
CA THR A 214 -26.73 -11.94 -15.84
C THR A 214 -28.08 -11.29 -16.14
N LYS A 215 -29.21 -11.96 -15.85
CA LYS A 215 -30.57 -11.42 -15.94
C LYS A 215 -31.08 -10.85 -14.62
N GLN A 216 -30.24 -10.81 -13.60
CA GLN A 216 -30.59 -10.37 -12.24
C GLN A 216 -31.59 -11.27 -11.51
N GLU A 217 -31.63 -12.56 -11.86
CA GLU A 217 -32.42 -13.58 -11.20
C GLU A 217 -31.54 -14.39 -10.26
N ALA A 218 -32.06 -14.78 -9.09
CA ALA A 218 -31.31 -15.60 -8.15
C ALA A 218 -31.04 -17.01 -8.73
N ILE A 219 -29.80 -17.45 -8.67
CA ILE A 219 -29.42 -18.83 -9.02
C ILE A 219 -29.85 -19.75 -7.86
N PRO A 220 -30.77 -20.70 -8.08
CA PRO A 220 -31.31 -21.52 -7.01
C PRO A 220 -30.23 -22.29 -6.24
N GLY A 221 -30.22 -22.18 -4.91
CA GLY A 221 -29.30 -22.91 -4.04
C GLY A 221 -27.87 -22.38 -4.00
N LEU A 222 -27.55 -21.27 -4.71
CA LEU A 222 -26.22 -20.68 -4.71
C LEU A 222 -26.22 -19.37 -3.89
N TYR A 223 -25.35 -19.34 -2.87
CA TYR A 223 -25.14 -18.20 -1.97
C TYR A 223 -23.67 -17.82 -1.95
N ALA A 224 -23.38 -16.55 -1.70
CA ALA A 224 -22.01 -16.07 -1.55
C ALA A 224 -21.88 -15.06 -0.40
N ALA A 225 -20.71 -15.07 0.25
CA ALA A 225 -20.39 -14.17 1.35
C ALA A 225 -18.87 -13.87 1.39
N GLY A 226 -18.49 -12.78 2.03
CA GLY A 226 -17.11 -12.39 2.20
C GLY A 226 -16.47 -11.81 0.95
N GLU A 227 -15.17 -12.03 0.78
CA GLU A 227 -14.34 -11.40 -0.26
C GLU A 227 -14.74 -11.76 -1.70
N VAL A 228 -15.41 -12.88 -1.90
CA VAL A 228 -15.88 -13.32 -3.23
C VAL A 228 -17.03 -12.47 -3.77
N VAL A 229 -17.71 -11.71 -2.91
CA VAL A 229 -18.82 -10.82 -3.27
C VAL A 229 -18.26 -9.48 -3.72
N GLY A 230 -18.66 -9.02 -4.91
CA GLY A 230 -18.31 -7.72 -5.44
C GLY A 230 -19.23 -6.58 -4.97
N GLY A 231 -18.77 -5.34 -5.15
CA GLY A 231 -19.61 -4.14 -5.01
C GLY A 231 -19.70 -3.54 -3.62
N LEU A 232 -19.03 -4.10 -2.61
CA LEU A 232 -19.08 -3.57 -1.23
C LEU A 232 -18.51 -2.14 -1.11
N GLU A 233 -17.39 -1.86 -1.76
CA GLU A 233 -16.63 -0.63 -1.53
C GLU A 233 -16.58 0.31 -2.74
N GLY A 234 -17.18 -0.06 -3.86
CA GLY A 234 -17.02 0.70 -5.10
C GLY A 234 -15.57 0.67 -5.57
N ASP A 235 -14.98 1.85 -5.84
CA ASP A 235 -13.62 2.02 -6.37
C ASP A 235 -12.58 2.48 -5.32
N VAL A 236 -13.01 2.70 -4.07
CA VAL A 236 -12.15 3.19 -2.97
C VAL A 236 -12.29 2.33 -1.73
N TYR A 237 -11.17 1.75 -1.29
CA TYR A 237 -11.12 0.96 -0.07
C TYR A 237 -11.34 1.79 1.20
N MET A 238 -12.25 1.36 2.04
CA MET A 238 -12.41 1.85 3.40
C MET A 238 -11.79 0.86 4.41
N GLY A 239 -10.94 1.36 5.30
CA GLY A 239 -10.26 0.54 6.29
C GLY A 239 -11.24 -0.25 7.19
N ALA A 240 -10.96 -1.54 7.40
CA ALA A 240 -11.71 -2.50 8.21
C ALA A 240 -13.06 -2.98 7.63
N THR A 241 -13.57 -2.43 6.54
CA THR A 241 -14.88 -2.83 5.97
C THR A 241 -14.86 -4.27 5.49
N LEU A 242 -13.81 -4.72 4.81
CA LEU A 242 -13.71 -6.11 4.29
C LEU A 242 -13.81 -7.17 5.39
N PHE A 243 -13.18 -6.95 6.56
CA PHE A 243 -13.26 -7.88 7.68
C PHE A 243 -14.65 -7.91 8.32
N GLY A 244 -15.22 -6.72 8.55
CA GLY A 244 -16.60 -6.58 9.05
C GLY A 244 -17.61 -7.24 8.11
N TRP A 245 -17.47 -7.01 6.81
CA TRP A 245 -18.30 -7.61 5.77
C TRP A 245 -18.18 -9.14 5.75
N ALA A 246 -16.96 -9.70 5.82
CA ALA A 246 -16.76 -11.14 5.80
C ALA A 246 -17.51 -11.85 6.95
N ILE A 247 -17.55 -11.24 8.15
CA ILE A 247 -18.29 -11.77 9.30
C ILE A 247 -19.80 -11.58 9.12
N ALA A 248 -20.26 -10.37 8.80
CA ALA A 248 -21.67 -10.05 8.71
C ALA A 248 -22.35 -10.83 7.56
N SER A 249 -21.77 -10.79 6.37
CA SER A 249 -22.31 -11.50 5.20
C SER A 249 -22.34 -13.02 5.38
N GLY A 250 -21.32 -13.58 6.06
CA GLY A 250 -21.31 -15.02 6.40
C GLY A 250 -22.46 -15.40 7.34
N TYR A 251 -22.76 -14.56 8.33
CA TYR A 251 -23.90 -14.74 9.23
C TYR A 251 -25.24 -14.63 8.49
N ASP A 252 -25.38 -13.63 7.63
CA ASP A 252 -26.61 -13.39 6.87
C ASP A 252 -26.85 -14.52 5.84
N ALA A 253 -25.81 -14.98 5.16
CA ALA A 253 -25.91 -16.11 4.24
C ALA A 253 -26.33 -17.40 4.96
N ALA A 254 -25.77 -17.67 6.15
CA ALA A 254 -26.16 -18.84 6.94
C ALA A 254 -27.64 -18.78 7.37
N ASN A 255 -28.14 -17.62 7.79
CA ASN A 255 -29.54 -17.43 8.15
C ASN A 255 -30.47 -17.60 6.93
N ALA A 256 -30.09 -17.05 5.77
CA ALA A 256 -30.83 -17.19 4.55
C ALA A 256 -30.98 -18.66 4.10
N VAL A 257 -29.86 -19.41 4.14
CA VAL A 257 -29.85 -20.85 3.82
C VAL A 257 -30.72 -21.64 4.82
N ASN A 258 -30.58 -21.38 6.13
CA ASN A 258 -31.37 -22.06 7.16
C ASN A 258 -32.87 -21.83 7.01
N ALA A 259 -33.29 -20.63 6.62
CA ALA A 259 -34.70 -20.32 6.38
C ALA A 259 -35.32 -21.12 5.22
N VAL A 260 -34.52 -21.54 4.24
CA VAL A 260 -34.97 -22.39 3.12
C VAL A 260 -34.99 -23.86 3.50
N ILE A 261 -34.01 -24.34 4.29
CA ILE A 261 -33.93 -25.75 4.71
C ILE A 261 -35.03 -26.09 5.76
N ALA A 262 -35.43 -25.10 6.56
CA ALA A 262 -36.46 -25.28 7.63
C ALA A 262 -37.90 -25.31 7.11
N GLN A 263 -38.15 -25.11 5.82
CA GLN A 263 -39.43 -25.23 5.15
C GLN A 263 -39.68 -26.63 4.60
#